data_b890f94181af068986f0c436c630ed58
#
_entry.id   b890f94181af068986f0c436c630ed58
#
_cell.length_a   1.000
_cell.length_b   1.000
_cell.length_c   1.000
_cell.angle_alpha   90.00
_cell.angle_beta   90.00
_cell.angle_gamma   90.00
#
_symmetry.space_group_name_H-M   'P 1'
#
loop_
_entity.id
_entity.type
_entity.pdbx_description
1 polymer ?
#
loop_
_entity_poly.entity_id
_entity_poly.type
_entity_poly.pdbx_seq_one_letter_code
_entity_poly.pdbx_strand_id
1 'polypeptide(L)'
;KVAFVLGLLSATLGVGISTILGTIAAFFGGRVDAYLMRQSDLILMLPSLPLLFIISAFAELKVWHLAVVLGVLGGLGGSVITIKSQALQVKVKPFVDSARITGGSRWRIMFSHVLPNVAPLALLFMVFSVTGAIASESVLSFLGLLNIDMSWGIMIYLSQTDGFIFSGLEFWWLILPAGLAVTLLAGGFYLVGRGLDDVFNPRLRKR
;
A
#
# COMPACT_ATOMS: atom_id res chain seq x y z
N LYS A 1 -14.83 -10.46 -2.80
CA LYS A 1 -13.91 -10.60 -3.95
C LYS A 1 -13.32 -9.26 -4.36
N VAL A 2 -14.15 -8.22 -4.55
CA VAL A 2 -13.72 -6.88 -5.00
C VAL A 2 -12.61 -6.32 -4.10
N ALA A 3 -12.84 -6.18 -2.80
CA ALA A 3 -11.87 -5.65 -1.84
C ALA A 3 -10.53 -6.41 -1.84
N PHE A 4 -10.58 -7.74 -1.97
CA PHE A 4 -9.37 -8.58 -2.03
C PHE A 4 -8.55 -8.33 -3.30
N VAL A 5 -9.21 -8.31 -4.46
CA VAL A 5 -8.54 -8.06 -5.76
C VAL A 5 -7.97 -6.64 -5.80
N LEU A 6 -8.76 -5.66 -5.36
CA LEU A 6 -8.33 -4.27 -5.28
C LEU A 6 -7.11 -4.13 -4.34
N GLY A 7 -7.20 -4.74 -3.15
CA GLY A 7 -6.12 -4.71 -2.18
C GLY A 7 -4.82 -5.27 -2.73
N LEU A 8 -4.84 -6.45 -3.36
CA LEU A 8 -3.66 -7.06 -3.96
C LEU A 8 -3.10 -6.26 -5.14
N LEU A 9 -3.95 -5.78 -6.04
CA LEU A 9 -3.51 -5.01 -7.20
C LEU A 9 -2.86 -3.69 -6.77
N SER A 10 -3.51 -2.92 -5.89
CA SER A 10 -2.97 -1.64 -5.41
C SER A 10 -1.68 -1.84 -4.62
N ALA A 11 -1.63 -2.86 -3.74
CA ALA A 11 -0.43 -3.15 -2.96
C ALA A 11 0.74 -3.59 -3.85
N THR A 12 0.50 -4.46 -4.83
CA THR A 12 1.54 -4.93 -5.77
C THR A 12 2.09 -3.76 -6.58
N LEU A 13 1.23 -2.90 -7.12
CA LEU A 13 1.64 -1.70 -7.86
C LEU A 13 2.41 -0.73 -6.96
N GLY A 14 1.84 -0.39 -5.80
CA GLY A 14 2.42 0.60 -4.90
C GLY A 14 3.76 0.16 -4.34
N VAL A 15 3.85 -1.06 -3.86
CA VAL A 15 5.11 -1.60 -3.33
C VAL A 15 6.14 -1.82 -4.43
N GLY A 16 5.71 -2.24 -5.62
CA GLY A 16 6.59 -2.33 -6.79
C GLY A 16 7.22 -0.96 -7.12
N ILE A 17 6.39 0.08 -7.23
CA ILE A 17 6.84 1.46 -7.48
C ILE A 17 7.80 1.92 -6.36
N SER A 18 7.38 1.80 -5.10
CA SER A 18 8.20 2.27 -3.97
C SER A 18 9.53 1.54 -3.85
N THR A 19 9.55 0.23 -4.13
CA THR A 19 10.76 -0.59 -4.05
C THR A 19 11.75 -0.19 -5.13
N ILE A 20 11.29 -0.01 -6.35
CA ILE A 20 12.15 0.42 -7.46
C ILE A 20 12.65 1.83 -7.22
N LEU A 21 11.76 2.80 -6.97
CA LEU A 21 12.13 4.21 -6.83
C LEU A 21 12.97 4.47 -5.58
N GLY A 22 12.61 3.85 -4.44
CA GLY A 22 13.37 3.97 -3.19
C GLY A 22 14.78 3.39 -3.33
N THR A 23 14.92 2.24 -4.01
CA THR A 23 16.23 1.64 -4.27
C THR A 23 17.06 2.49 -5.23
N ILE A 24 16.46 3.03 -6.29
CA ILE A 24 17.13 3.95 -7.25
C ILE A 24 17.60 5.21 -6.50
N ALA A 25 16.75 5.84 -5.73
CA ALA A 25 17.06 7.03 -4.96
C ALA A 25 18.25 6.80 -4.02
N ALA A 26 18.22 5.68 -3.25
CA ALA A 26 19.29 5.30 -2.34
C ALA A 26 20.62 5.01 -3.06
N PHE A 27 20.54 4.26 -4.17
CA PHE A 27 21.74 3.77 -4.86
C PHE A 27 22.47 4.87 -5.61
N PHE A 28 21.74 5.66 -6.41
CA PHE A 28 22.34 6.73 -7.23
C PHE A 28 22.60 8.00 -6.44
N GLY A 29 21.70 8.36 -5.51
CA GLY A 29 21.86 9.55 -4.69
C GLY A 29 21.79 10.87 -5.46
N GLY A 30 22.29 11.96 -4.86
CA GLY A 30 22.44 13.25 -5.49
C GLY A 30 21.13 13.82 -6.08
N ARG A 31 21.19 14.27 -7.34
CA ARG A 31 20.03 14.88 -8.03
C ARG A 31 18.88 13.90 -8.26
N VAL A 32 19.19 12.62 -8.48
CA VAL A 32 18.16 11.56 -8.65
C VAL A 32 17.36 11.38 -7.37
N ASP A 33 18.06 11.27 -6.25
CA ASP A 33 17.46 11.19 -4.93
C ASP A 33 16.61 12.43 -4.61
N ALA A 34 17.19 13.62 -4.80
CA ALA A 34 16.47 14.87 -4.52
C ALA A 34 15.19 15.01 -5.35
N TYR A 35 15.22 14.62 -6.63
CA TYR A 35 14.04 14.67 -7.48
C TYR A 35 12.95 13.67 -7.03
N LEU A 36 13.32 12.41 -6.81
CA LEU A 36 12.37 11.37 -6.40
C LEU A 36 11.76 11.65 -5.03
N MET A 37 12.57 12.12 -4.06
CA MET A 37 12.04 12.47 -2.74
C MET A 37 11.10 13.66 -2.80
N ARG A 38 11.38 14.66 -3.65
CA ARG A 38 10.46 15.79 -3.84
C ARG A 38 9.09 15.38 -4.37
N GLN A 39 9.03 14.38 -5.28
CA GLN A 39 7.75 13.83 -5.71
C GLN A 39 7.02 13.14 -4.56
N SER A 40 7.73 12.37 -3.73
CA SER A 40 7.15 11.73 -2.55
C SER A 40 6.63 12.75 -1.53
N ASP A 41 7.39 13.82 -1.28
CA ASP A 41 6.97 14.89 -0.37
C ASP A 41 5.68 15.57 -0.85
N LEU A 42 5.56 15.84 -2.16
CA LEU A 42 4.35 16.42 -2.75
C LEU A 42 3.13 15.50 -2.57
N ILE A 43 3.30 14.19 -2.79
CA ILE A 43 2.21 13.23 -2.58
C ILE A 43 1.81 13.14 -1.11
N LEU A 44 2.77 13.18 -0.18
CA LEU A 44 2.49 13.13 1.26
C LEU A 44 1.77 14.38 1.79
N MET A 45 1.92 15.53 1.12
CA MET A 45 1.18 16.75 1.46
C MET A 45 -0.30 16.67 1.06
N LEU A 46 -0.65 15.79 0.11
CA LEU A 46 -2.03 15.65 -0.33
C LEU A 46 -2.81 14.75 0.63
N PRO A 47 -3.90 15.23 1.21
CA PRO A 47 -4.75 14.38 2.04
C PRO A 47 -5.44 13.34 1.14
N SER A 48 -5.13 12.05 1.35
CA SER A 48 -5.50 10.95 0.45
C SER A 48 -7.01 10.81 0.24
N LEU A 49 -7.82 10.88 1.29
CA LEU A 49 -9.29 10.75 1.16
C LEU A 49 -9.92 11.92 0.39
N PRO A 50 -9.66 13.21 0.71
CA PRO A 50 -10.14 14.33 -0.11
C PRO A 50 -9.70 14.24 -1.57
N LEU A 51 -8.47 13.81 -1.84
CA LEU A 51 -8.00 13.62 -3.21
C LEU A 51 -8.81 12.53 -3.96
N LEU A 52 -9.09 11.42 -3.29
CA LEU A 52 -9.92 10.34 -3.86
C LEU A 52 -11.36 10.82 -4.10
N PHE A 53 -11.92 11.67 -3.24
CA PHE A 53 -13.24 12.28 -3.47
C PHE A 53 -13.26 13.15 -4.71
N ILE A 54 -12.23 13.99 -4.89
CA ILE A 54 -12.13 14.83 -6.08
C ILE A 54 -12.02 13.96 -7.34
N ILE A 55 -11.17 12.94 -7.34
CA ILE A 55 -11.00 12.04 -8.49
C ILE A 55 -12.33 11.32 -8.81
N SER A 56 -13.06 10.83 -7.78
CA SER A 56 -14.35 10.15 -7.98
C SER A 56 -15.45 11.06 -8.53
N ALA A 57 -15.38 12.36 -8.25
CA ALA A 57 -16.33 13.34 -8.78
C ALA A 57 -16.13 13.64 -10.28
N PHE A 58 -14.89 13.49 -10.78
CA PHE A 58 -14.55 13.75 -12.19
C PHE A 58 -14.46 12.49 -13.05
N ALA A 59 -14.32 11.33 -12.45
CA ALA A 59 -14.16 10.06 -13.17
C ALA A 59 -14.93 8.94 -12.46
N GLU A 60 -15.63 8.14 -13.24
CA GLU A 60 -16.25 6.91 -12.75
C GLU A 60 -15.15 5.91 -12.31
N LEU A 61 -14.96 5.79 -11.01
CA LEU A 61 -13.96 4.89 -10.44
C LEU A 61 -14.48 3.45 -10.42
N LYS A 62 -14.01 2.65 -11.37
CA LYS A 62 -14.11 1.19 -11.32
C LYS A 62 -12.99 0.62 -10.43
N VAL A 63 -13.12 -0.65 -10.03
CA VAL A 63 -12.14 -1.34 -9.14
C VAL A 63 -10.69 -1.17 -9.59
N TRP A 64 -10.42 -1.34 -10.89
CA TRP A 64 -9.06 -1.27 -11.41
C TRP A 64 -8.51 0.18 -11.46
N HIS A 65 -9.36 1.19 -11.73
CA HIS A 65 -8.95 2.60 -11.65
C HIS A 65 -8.53 2.94 -10.22
N LEU A 66 -9.37 2.55 -9.25
CA LEU A 66 -9.07 2.77 -7.85
C LEU A 66 -7.79 2.03 -7.41
N ALA A 67 -7.58 0.80 -7.88
CA ALA A 67 -6.36 0.05 -7.59
C ALA A 67 -5.10 0.77 -8.11
N VAL A 68 -5.16 1.34 -9.32
CA VAL A 68 -4.05 2.13 -9.89
C VAL A 68 -3.82 3.41 -9.10
N VAL A 69 -4.87 4.17 -8.80
CA VAL A 69 -4.75 5.42 -8.03
C VAL A 69 -4.15 5.15 -6.65
N LEU A 70 -4.71 4.19 -5.91
CA LEU A 70 -4.19 3.81 -4.58
C LEU A 70 -2.76 3.26 -4.66
N GLY A 71 -2.46 2.46 -5.69
CA GLY A 71 -1.13 1.92 -5.92
C GLY A 71 -0.10 3.03 -6.19
N VAL A 72 -0.42 3.98 -7.06
CA VAL A 72 0.48 5.10 -7.38
C VAL A 72 0.67 6.02 -6.17
N LEU A 73 -0.42 6.42 -5.49
CA LEU A 73 -0.34 7.27 -4.30
C LEU A 73 0.44 6.58 -3.16
N GLY A 74 0.14 5.31 -2.89
CA GLY A 74 0.87 4.53 -1.89
C GLY A 74 2.33 4.29 -2.28
N GLY A 75 2.58 4.04 -3.56
CA GLY A 75 3.91 3.76 -4.09
C GLY A 75 4.84 4.97 -4.12
N LEU A 76 4.31 6.16 -4.35
CA LEU A 76 5.07 7.42 -4.32
C LEU A 76 5.07 8.09 -2.93
N GLY A 77 4.27 7.60 -1.98
CA GLY A 77 4.15 8.15 -0.64
C GLY A 77 5.26 7.71 0.32
N GLY A 78 4.90 7.51 1.60
CA GLY A 78 5.86 7.21 2.68
C GLY A 78 6.63 5.89 2.53
N SER A 79 6.10 4.92 1.79
CA SER A 79 6.76 3.63 1.54
C SER A 79 8.09 3.79 0.77
N VAL A 80 8.18 4.73 -0.19
CA VAL A 80 9.43 5.05 -0.91
C VAL A 80 10.53 5.48 0.06
N ILE A 81 10.20 6.34 1.02
CA ILE A 81 11.17 6.89 1.99
C ILE A 81 11.72 5.76 2.87
N THR A 82 10.85 4.86 3.33
CA THR A 82 11.25 3.75 4.19
C THR A 82 12.08 2.71 3.43
N ILE A 83 11.68 2.37 2.21
CA ILE A 83 12.45 1.49 1.32
C ILE A 83 13.82 2.11 0.99
N LYS A 84 13.88 3.41 0.70
CA LYS A 84 15.14 4.13 0.52
C LYS A 84 16.05 4.00 1.74
N SER A 85 15.53 4.21 2.94
CA SER A 85 16.31 4.10 4.17
C SER A 85 16.91 2.70 4.34
N GLN A 86 16.17 1.65 4.04
CA GLN A 86 16.66 0.28 4.04
C GLN A 86 17.72 0.06 2.95
N ALA A 87 17.49 0.56 1.73
CA ALA A 87 18.42 0.42 0.63
C ALA A 87 19.76 1.14 0.91
N LEU A 88 19.74 2.28 1.60
CA LEU A 88 20.95 2.97 2.07
C LEU A 88 21.77 2.11 3.03
N GLN A 89 21.12 1.40 3.95
CA GLN A 89 21.80 0.47 4.88
C GLN A 89 22.40 -0.74 4.16
N VAL A 90 21.73 -1.24 3.12
CA VAL A 90 22.24 -2.36 2.30
C VAL A 90 23.42 -1.91 1.43
N LYS A 91 23.35 -0.70 0.85
CA LYS A 91 24.35 -0.15 -0.09
C LYS A 91 25.77 -0.08 0.50
N VAL A 92 25.89 0.07 1.82
CA VAL A 92 27.19 0.20 2.51
C VAL A 92 27.71 -1.13 3.07
N LYS A 93 27.06 -2.25 2.74
CA LYS A 93 27.51 -3.57 3.21
C LYS A 93 28.72 -4.08 2.42
N PRO A 94 29.65 -4.84 3.03
CA PRO A 94 30.90 -5.31 2.43
C PRO A 94 30.70 -6.08 1.12
N PHE A 95 29.63 -6.86 0.98
CA PHE A 95 29.35 -7.61 -0.25
C PHE A 95 29.04 -6.70 -1.46
N VAL A 96 28.47 -5.51 -1.22
CA VAL A 96 28.21 -4.52 -2.27
C VAL A 96 29.55 -3.89 -2.73
N ASP A 97 30.46 -3.63 -1.80
CA ASP A 97 31.78 -3.10 -2.15
C ASP A 97 32.62 -4.15 -2.87
N SER A 98 32.56 -5.41 -2.47
CA SER A 98 33.20 -6.51 -3.21
C SER A 98 32.71 -6.59 -4.66
N ALA A 99 31.38 -6.44 -4.87
CA ALA A 99 30.81 -6.43 -6.22
C ALA A 99 31.27 -5.21 -7.06
N ARG A 100 31.60 -4.08 -6.43
CA ARG A 100 32.18 -2.91 -7.12
C ARG A 100 33.63 -3.16 -7.53
N ILE A 101 34.44 -3.73 -6.63
CA ILE A 101 35.85 -4.01 -6.86
C ILE A 101 36.01 -5.03 -8.01
N THR A 102 35.10 -6.01 -8.13
CA THR A 102 35.07 -6.97 -9.22
C THR A 102 34.58 -6.42 -10.56
N GLY A 103 34.32 -5.09 -10.65
CA GLY A 103 33.93 -4.42 -11.89
C GLY A 103 32.47 -4.52 -12.26
N GLY A 104 31.59 -4.84 -11.31
CA GLY A 104 30.15 -4.87 -11.54
C GLY A 104 29.58 -3.51 -11.94
N SER A 105 28.73 -3.46 -12.98
CA SER A 105 28.05 -2.23 -13.37
C SER A 105 27.09 -1.77 -12.28
N ARG A 106 26.84 -0.46 -12.17
CA ARG A 106 25.94 0.14 -11.15
C ARG A 106 24.56 -0.49 -11.15
N TRP A 107 23.94 -0.69 -12.31
CA TRP A 107 22.65 -1.32 -12.46
C TRP A 107 22.65 -2.78 -12.01
N ARG A 108 23.69 -3.54 -12.42
CA ARG A 108 23.84 -4.94 -11.99
C ARG A 108 23.95 -5.05 -10.47
N ILE A 109 24.75 -4.21 -9.83
CA ILE A 109 24.89 -4.21 -8.36
C ILE A 109 23.56 -3.87 -7.70
N MET A 110 22.86 -2.85 -8.19
CA MET A 110 21.56 -2.44 -7.64
C MET A 110 20.53 -3.58 -7.73
N PHE A 111 20.34 -4.18 -8.91
CA PHE A 111 19.31 -5.22 -9.11
C PHE A 111 19.68 -6.57 -8.51
N SER A 112 20.97 -6.96 -8.54
CA SER A 112 21.39 -8.29 -8.07
C SER A 112 21.77 -8.33 -6.59
N HIS A 113 22.15 -7.20 -5.99
CA HIS A 113 22.64 -7.19 -4.61
C HIS A 113 21.84 -6.28 -3.67
N VAL A 114 21.39 -5.11 -4.11
CA VAL A 114 20.65 -4.20 -3.23
C VAL A 114 19.16 -4.54 -3.19
N LEU A 115 18.51 -4.59 -4.34
CA LEU A 115 17.07 -4.82 -4.46
C LEU A 115 16.60 -6.13 -3.78
N PRO A 116 17.26 -7.29 -3.96
CA PRO A 116 16.83 -8.52 -3.30
C PRO A 116 16.94 -8.48 -1.76
N ASN A 117 17.89 -7.69 -1.24
CA ASN A 117 18.05 -7.51 0.20
C ASN A 117 17.04 -6.50 0.81
N VAL A 118 16.36 -5.73 -0.02
CA VAL A 118 15.25 -4.84 0.38
C VAL A 118 13.90 -5.55 0.22
N ALA A 119 13.81 -6.56 -0.62
CA ALA A 119 12.58 -7.30 -0.92
C ALA A 119 11.81 -7.82 0.30
N PRO A 120 12.44 -8.34 1.37
CA PRO A 120 11.72 -8.77 2.57
C PRO A 120 10.91 -7.64 3.21
N LEU A 121 11.48 -6.44 3.31
CA LEU A 121 10.78 -5.26 3.80
C LEU A 121 9.65 -4.83 2.85
N ALA A 122 9.88 -4.91 1.54
CA ALA A 122 8.86 -4.63 0.53
C ALA A 122 7.66 -5.58 0.65
N LEU A 123 7.88 -6.87 0.87
CA LEU A 123 6.81 -7.85 1.10
C LEU A 123 6.00 -7.52 2.36
N LEU A 124 6.65 -7.08 3.42
CA LEU A 124 5.97 -6.62 4.63
C LEU A 124 5.06 -5.42 4.34
N PHE A 125 5.56 -4.42 3.63
CA PHE A 125 4.76 -3.27 3.20
C PHE A 125 3.59 -3.66 2.29
N MET A 126 3.78 -4.67 1.43
CA MET A 126 2.73 -5.17 0.56
C MET A 126 1.51 -5.65 1.37
N VAL A 127 1.74 -6.43 2.43
CA VAL A 127 0.66 -6.94 3.28
C VAL A 127 -0.08 -5.80 4.01
N PHE A 128 0.65 -4.82 4.55
CA PHE A 128 0.03 -3.66 5.19
C PHE A 128 -0.71 -2.75 4.19
N SER A 129 -0.18 -2.62 2.96
CA SER A 129 -0.83 -1.83 1.90
C SER A 129 -2.16 -2.44 1.46
N VAL A 130 -2.31 -3.78 1.47
CA VAL A 130 -3.59 -4.45 1.23
C VAL A 130 -4.63 -4.01 2.24
N THR A 131 -4.28 -3.97 3.53
CA THR A 131 -5.18 -3.52 4.60
C THR A 131 -5.65 -2.07 4.37
N GLY A 132 -4.73 -1.16 4.04
CA GLY A 132 -5.04 0.23 3.74
C GLY A 132 -5.96 0.40 2.52
N ALA A 133 -5.73 -0.38 1.46
CA ALA A 133 -6.54 -0.34 0.25
C ALA A 133 -7.97 -0.86 0.49
N ILE A 134 -8.13 -1.94 1.29
CA ILE A 134 -9.44 -2.46 1.69
C ILE A 134 -10.22 -1.40 2.48
N ALA A 135 -9.55 -0.73 3.43
CA ALA A 135 -10.18 0.33 4.21
C ALA A 135 -10.61 1.51 3.32
N SER A 136 -9.76 1.95 2.39
CA SER A 136 -10.06 3.03 1.44
C SER A 136 -11.24 2.68 0.52
N GLU A 137 -11.27 1.47 -0.02
CA GLU A 137 -12.41 0.98 -0.83
C GLU A 137 -13.70 1.02 -0.03
N SER A 138 -13.68 0.49 1.19
CA SER A 138 -14.87 0.41 2.03
C SER A 138 -15.41 1.79 2.38
N VAL A 139 -14.55 2.78 2.67
CA VAL A 139 -14.95 4.16 2.93
C VAL A 139 -15.54 4.82 1.69
N LEU A 140 -14.90 4.70 0.53
CA LEU A 140 -15.40 5.29 -0.72
C LEU A 140 -16.71 4.64 -1.17
N SER A 141 -16.84 3.33 -1.03
CA SER A 141 -18.08 2.61 -1.31
C SER A 141 -19.19 3.01 -0.35
N PHE A 142 -18.90 3.14 0.95
CA PHE A 142 -19.84 3.63 1.97
C PHE A 142 -20.36 5.05 1.68
N LEU A 143 -19.55 5.88 1.04
CA LEU A 143 -19.94 7.23 0.62
C LEU A 143 -20.64 7.26 -0.74
N GLY A 144 -20.85 6.11 -1.39
CA GLY A 144 -21.49 6.01 -2.69
C GLY A 144 -20.66 6.57 -3.85
N LEU A 145 -19.34 6.68 -3.67
CA LEU A 145 -18.44 7.31 -4.64
C LEU A 145 -17.82 6.33 -5.64
N LEU A 146 -18.08 5.03 -5.49
CA LEU A 146 -17.56 4.00 -6.38
C LEU A 146 -18.67 3.40 -7.24
N ASN A 147 -18.41 3.27 -8.53
CA ASN A 147 -19.25 2.53 -9.45
C ASN A 147 -18.86 1.04 -9.44
N ILE A 148 -19.29 0.33 -8.41
CA ILE A 148 -19.02 -1.09 -8.14
C ILE A 148 -20.35 -1.77 -7.80
N ASP A 149 -20.68 -2.84 -8.52
CA ASP A 149 -21.98 -3.53 -8.35
C ASP A 149 -22.18 -4.14 -6.97
N MET A 150 -21.11 -4.63 -6.34
CA MET A 150 -21.21 -5.32 -5.05
C MET A 150 -19.91 -5.20 -4.22
N SER A 151 -19.99 -4.51 -3.10
CA SER A 151 -18.96 -4.50 -2.06
C SER A 151 -19.59 -4.43 -0.67
N TRP A 152 -18.82 -4.71 0.37
CA TRP A 152 -19.30 -4.57 1.74
C TRP A 152 -19.60 -3.10 2.10
N GLY A 153 -18.81 -2.16 1.58
CA GLY A 153 -19.05 -0.73 1.75
C GLY A 153 -20.36 -0.29 1.12
N ILE A 154 -20.68 -0.76 -0.08
CA ILE A 154 -21.97 -0.49 -0.76
C ILE A 154 -23.15 -1.08 0.01
N MET A 155 -23.02 -2.27 0.60
CA MET A 155 -24.07 -2.84 1.44
C MET A 155 -24.44 -1.90 2.60
N ILE A 156 -23.42 -1.32 3.25
CA ILE A 156 -23.63 -0.37 4.35
C ILE A 156 -24.22 0.95 3.82
N TYR A 157 -23.74 1.43 2.65
CA TYR A 157 -24.27 2.62 1.99
C TYR A 157 -25.75 2.49 1.65
N LEU A 158 -26.17 1.40 1.00
CA LEU A 158 -27.56 1.15 0.67
C LEU A 158 -28.43 1.06 1.94
N SER A 159 -27.93 0.39 2.99
CA SER A 159 -28.62 0.33 4.28
C SER A 159 -28.84 1.71 4.90
N GLN A 160 -27.94 2.65 4.68
CA GLN A 160 -28.07 4.04 5.12
C GLN A 160 -29.06 4.82 4.25
N THR A 161 -28.93 4.69 2.92
CA THR A 161 -29.78 5.42 1.95
C THR A 161 -31.24 5.02 2.05
N ASP A 162 -31.50 3.74 2.26
CA ASP A 162 -32.85 3.18 2.44
C ASP A 162 -33.40 3.37 3.88
N GLY A 163 -32.62 4.00 4.75
CA GLY A 163 -33.05 4.35 6.12
C GLY A 163 -32.97 3.19 7.12
N PHE A 164 -32.56 1.99 6.74
CA PHE A 164 -32.48 0.81 7.63
C PHE A 164 -31.53 1.01 8.82
N ILE A 165 -30.49 1.81 8.66
CA ILE A 165 -29.54 2.16 9.74
C ILE A 165 -30.25 2.88 10.91
N PHE A 166 -31.30 3.65 10.62
CA PHE A 166 -32.04 4.44 11.60
C PHE A 166 -33.20 3.68 12.26
N SER A 167 -33.49 2.48 11.76
CA SER A 167 -34.56 1.60 12.32
C SER A 167 -34.13 0.79 13.56
N GLY A 168 -32.97 1.15 14.16
CA GLY A 168 -32.45 0.46 15.32
C GLY A 168 -31.83 -0.90 15.01
N LEU A 169 -31.98 -1.87 15.94
CA LEU A 169 -31.35 -3.18 15.80
C LEU A 169 -32.14 -4.16 14.91
N GLU A 170 -33.29 -3.75 14.37
CA GLU A 170 -34.15 -4.64 13.57
C GLU A 170 -33.43 -5.13 12.29
N PHE A 171 -32.60 -4.31 11.69
CA PHE A 171 -31.88 -4.62 10.43
C PHE A 171 -30.37 -4.84 10.64
N TRP A 172 -29.95 -5.29 11.82
CA TRP A 172 -28.53 -5.50 12.15
C TRP A 172 -27.80 -6.43 11.14
N TRP A 173 -28.50 -7.37 10.53
CA TRP A 173 -27.94 -8.31 9.55
C TRP A 173 -27.46 -7.67 8.25
N LEU A 174 -27.87 -6.43 7.92
CA LEU A 174 -27.39 -5.71 6.74
C LEU A 174 -26.04 -5.05 7.01
N ILE A 175 -25.82 -4.58 8.21
CA ILE A 175 -24.67 -3.75 8.56
C ILE A 175 -23.56 -4.56 9.22
N LEU A 176 -23.94 -5.35 10.24
CA LEU A 176 -22.97 -6.05 11.08
C LEU A 176 -22.15 -7.10 10.31
N PRO A 177 -22.73 -7.96 9.44
CA PRO A 177 -21.93 -8.89 8.64
C PRO A 177 -20.99 -8.19 7.66
N ALA A 178 -21.40 -7.09 7.04
CA ALA A 178 -20.54 -6.32 6.14
C ALA A 178 -19.37 -5.69 6.89
N GLY A 179 -19.62 -5.04 8.01
CA GLY A 179 -18.57 -4.45 8.86
C GLY A 179 -17.60 -5.50 9.41
N LEU A 180 -18.13 -6.64 9.90
CA LEU A 180 -17.29 -7.75 10.35
C LEU A 180 -16.45 -8.33 9.22
N ALA A 181 -16.99 -8.48 8.01
CA ALA A 181 -16.25 -9.01 6.87
C ALA A 181 -15.08 -8.11 6.48
N VAL A 182 -15.26 -6.79 6.43
CA VAL A 182 -14.17 -5.82 6.21
C VAL A 182 -13.13 -5.92 7.31
N THR A 183 -13.57 -5.92 8.58
CA THR A 183 -12.68 -5.97 9.74
C THR A 183 -11.88 -7.26 9.79
N LEU A 184 -12.51 -8.41 9.55
CA LEU A 184 -11.83 -9.72 9.56
C LEU A 184 -10.85 -9.84 8.39
N LEU A 185 -11.20 -9.36 7.20
CA LEU A 185 -10.29 -9.41 6.05
C LEU A 185 -9.08 -8.50 6.27
N ALA A 186 -9.31 -7.25 6.65
CA ALA A 186 -8.23 -6.29 6.93
C ALA A 186 -7.35 -6.76 8.12
N GLY A 187 -8.00 -7.24 9.19
CA GLY A 187 -7.33 -7.79 10.37
C GLY A 187 -6.51 -9.03 10.05
N GLY A 188 -7.01 -9.93 9.18
CA GLY A 188 -6.27 -11.09 8.70
C GLY A 188 -4.97 -10.70 8.00
N PHE A 189 -5.00 -9.75 7.06
CA PHE A 189 -3.78 -9.22 6.42
C PHE A 189 -2.87 -8.54 7.42
N TYR A 190 -3.41 -7.76 8.35
CA TYR A 190 -2.60 -7.15 9.41
C TYR A 190 -1.86 -8.18 10.26
N LEU A 191 -2.53 -9.26 10.67
CA LEU A 191 -1.92 -10.34 11.46
C LEU A 191 -0.85 -11.10 10.66
N VAL A 192 -1.07 -11.34 9.37
CA VAL A 192 -0.05 -11.91 8.47
C VAL A 192 1.16 -10.99 8.39
N GLY A 193 0.94 -9.67 8.23
CA GLY A 193 2.02 -8.68 8.23
C GLY A 193 2.84 -8.68 9.53
N ARG A 194 2.17 -8.74 10.68
CA ARG A 194 2.83 -8.87 11.98
C ARG A 194 3.66 -10.15 12.09
N GLY A 195 3.10 -11.28 11.65
CA GLY A 195 3.84 -12.56 11.65
C GLY A 195 5.08 -12.53 10.74
N LEU A 196 4.98 -11.88 9.59
CA LEU A 196 6.13 -11.68 8.69
C LEU A 196 7.18 -10.74 9.30
N ASP A 197 6.77 -9.68 9.98
CA ASP A 197 7.70 -8.76 10.68
C ASP A 197 8.53 -9.51 11.72
N ASP A 198 7.91 -10.38 12.51
CA ASP A 198 8.59 -11.23 13.50
C ASP A 198 9.60 -12.20 12.86
N VAL A 199 9.34 -12.65 11.63
CA VAL A 199 10.26 -13.53 10.87
C VAL A 199 11.43 -12.74 10.30
N PHE A 200 11.17 -11.58 9.70
CA PHE A 200 12.21 -10.76 9.07
C PHE A 200 13.04 -9.95 10.06
N ASN A 201 12.51 -9.69 11.27
CA ASN A 201 13.19 -8.92 12.31
C ASN A 201 13.36 -9.73 13.61
N PRO A 202 14.32 -10.69 13.64
CA PRO A 202 14.48 -11.61 14.78
C PRO A 202 14.82 -10.92 16.11
N ARG A 203 15.17 -9.64 16.09
CA ARG A 203 15.43 -8.85 17.32
C ARG A 203 14.14 -8.58 18.12
N LEU A 204 12.97 -8.62 17.49
CA LEU A 204 11.69 -8.45 18.16
C LEU A 204 11.22 -9.72 18.88
N ARG A 205 11.76 -10.88 18.51
CA ARG A 205 11.41 -12.20 19.08
C ARG A 205 11.97 -12.46 20.48
N LYS A 206 12.84 -11.60 21.00
CA LYS A 206 13.52 -11.76 22.31
C LYS A 206 12.81 -11.05 23.46
N ARG A 207 11.52 -10.78 23.35
CA ARG A 207 10.69 -10.29 24.47
C ARG A 207 9.54 -11.21 24.76
#